data_82c98fedeb7bfd221ae207a01f946018
#
_entry.id   82c98fedeb7bfd221ae207a01f946018
#
_cell.length_a   1.000
_cell.length_b   1.000
_cell.length_c   1.000
_cell.angle_alpha   90.00
_cell.angle_beta   90.00
_cell.angle_gamma   90.00
#
_symmetry.space_group_name_H-M   'P 1'
#
loop_
_entity.id
_entity.type
_entity.pdbx_description
1 polymer ?
#
loop_
_entity_poly.entity_id
_entity_poly.type
_entity_poly.pdbx_seq_one_letter_code
_entity_poly.pdbx_strand_id
1 'polypeptide(L)'
;MSGKEKRWRRNWLFSLRRYLTFFVLMAFVITCCMLLFLNTMTRATGLELSQAYVEAAAKVTFLNILLLALVCTLIDGLRRKWMVGRPVRKIIKAAEQITQGDFSARVPDLHSLDAGDGFGEIADCFNKMAQELSGTETLRTDFIANVSHELKTPLAVIQNYGTMLQQPGLSEEKRLEYAKAVTDASRRLANLITNILKLNKLENQQIFPQAETYDLGEQLCQCLLTFENAWEEKGLDIQTDIQEDVLVEADSELLSLVWNNLFSNAVKFTEPGGTLSLTLEAQEDLAVVRVGDTGCGIPPEVGKHIFEKFYQGDTSHATQGNGLGLALVKRVMDIVGGDISVESQVGVGSVFTVKLRRKRDGLEETAP
;
A
#
# COMPACT_ATOMS: atom_id res chain seq x y z
N MET A 1 42.14 9.06 6.67
CA MET A 1 41.54 9.91 5.62
C MET A 1 40.06 9.54 5.49
N SER A 2 39.18 10.47 5.85
CA SER A 2 37.71 10.28 5.85
C SER A 2 37.18 9.99 4.42
N GLY A 3 36.17 9.15 4.29
CA GLY A 3 35.54 8.82 2.99
C GLY A 3 35.05 10.05 2.20
N LYS A 4 34.77 11.17 2.89
CA LYS A 4 34.41 12.47 2.28
C LYS A 4 35.61 13.08 1.51
N GLU A 5 36.84 12.97 1.99
CA GLU A 5 38.04 13.50 1.29
C GLU A 5 38.40 12.71 0.04
N LYS A 6 38.24 11.36 0.04
CA LYS A 6 38.44 10.53 -1.14
C LYS A 6 37.40 10.83 -2.22
N ARG A 7 36.14 11.07 -1.83
CA ARG A 7 35.05 11.41 -2.75
C ARG A 7 35.24 12.80 -3.37
N TRP A 8 35.70 13.79 -2.57
CA TRP A 8 35.98 15.15 -3.03
C TRP A 8 37.17 15.17 -4.02
N ARG A 9 38.30 14.49 -3.74
CA ARG A 9 39.43 14.37 -4.66
C ARG A 9 39.06 13.70 -5.98
N ARG A 10 38.26 12.64 -5.95
CA ARG A 10 37.81 11.94 -7.17
C ARG A 10 36.94 12.86 -8.05
N ASN A 11 36.02 13.58 -7.49
CA ASN A 11 35.15 14.50 -8.22
C ASN A 11 35.93 15.69 -8.80
N TRP A 12 36.93 16.18 -8.08
CA TRP A 12 37.84 17.25 -8.55
C TRP A 12 38.69 16.77 -9.73
N LEU A 13 39.29 15.59 -9.65
CA LEU A 13 40.07 15.00 -10.75
C LEU A 13 39.22 14.75 -12.02
N PHE A 14 37.97 14.26 -11.87
CA PHE A 14 37.06 14.11 -13.01
C PHE A 14 36.69 15.45 -13.64
N SER A 15 36.47 16.47 -12.86
CA SER A 15 36.20 17.82 -13.38
C SER A 15 37.42 18.37 -14.09
N LEU A 16 38.61 18.27 -13.49
CA LEU A 16 39.86 18.73 -14.06
C LEU A 16 40.18 18.05 -15.41
N ARG A 17 40.02 16.71 -15.50
CA ARG A 17 40.22 15.97 -16.74
C ARG A 17 39.31 16.44 -17.87
N ARG A 18 38.03 16.70 -17.57
CA ARG A 18 37.03 17.19 -18.55
C ARG A 18 37.35 18.61 -19.03
N TYR A 19 37.76 19.49 -18.14
CA TYR A 19 38.18 20.83 -18.53
C TYR A 19 39.47 20.84 -19.34
N LEU A 20 40.40 19.96 -19.02
CA LEU A 20 41.63 19.78 -19.78
C LEU A 20 41.34 19.25 -21.21
N THR A 21 40.48 18.29 -21.38
CA THR A 21 40.09 17.79 -22.70
C THR A 21 39.34 18.84 -23.51
N PHE A 22 38.45 19.65 -22.90
CA PHE A 22 37.76 20.75 -23.57
C PHE A 22 38.74 21.83 -23.98
N PHE A 23 39.68 22.21 -23.10
CA PHE A 23 40.75 23.19 -23.42
C PHE A 23 41.59 22.72 -24.58
N VAL A 24 42.07 21.48 -24.59
CA VAL A 24 42.86 20.92 -25.69
C VAL A 24 42.09 20.93 -27.02
N LEU A 25 40.82 20.53 -26.99
CA LEU A 25 39.96 20.54 -28.17
C LEU A 25 39.79 21.96 -28.75
N MET A 26 39.47 22.92 -27.87
CA MET A 26 39.32 24.34 -28.28
C MET A 26 40.63 24.93 -28.79
N ALA A 27 41.75 24.63 -28.11
CA ALA A 27 43.07 25.05 -28.59
C ALA A 27 43.38 24.48 -29.97
N PHE A 28 43.09 23.21 -30.20
CA PHE A 28 43.29 22.58 -31.50
C PHE A 28 42.44 23.26 -32.60
N VAL A 29 41.13 23.43 -32.37
CA VAL A 29 40.22 24.05 -33.36
C VAL A 29 40.62 25.48 -33.67
N ILE A 30 40.93 26.33 -32.67
CA ILE A 30 41.32 27.71 -32.89
C ILE A 30 42.66 27.82 -33.63
N THR A 31 43.62 26.93 -33.25
CA THR A 31 44.93 26.89 -33.94
C THR A 31 44.77 26.47 -35.41
N CYS A 32 43.94 25.49 -35.72
CA CYS A 32 43.64 25.08 -37.09
C CYS A 32 42.97 26.22 -37.88
N CYS A 33 41.98 26.91 -37.30
CA CYS A 33 41.34 28.05 -37.94
C CYS A 33 42.32 29.18 -38.20
N MET A 34 43.22 29.47 -37.26
CA MET A 34 44.25 30.50 -37.43
C MET A 34 45.22 30.14 -38.56
N LEU A 35 45.70 28.91 -38.62
CA LEU A 35 46.58 28.43 -39.67
C LEU A 35 45.92 28.51 -41.08
N LEU A 36 44.66 28.11 -41.17
CA LEU A 36 43.87 28.24 -42.38
C LEU A 36 43.70 29.70 -42.78
N PHE A 37 43.38 30.57 -41.87
CA PHE A 37 43.25 32.02 -42.10
C PHE A 37 44.56 32.62 -42.64
N LEU A 38 45.70 32.37 -41.95
CA LEU A 38 47.01 32.86 -42.36
C LEU A 38 47.39 32.34 -43.77
N ASN A 39 47.18 31.05 -44.02
CA ASN A 39 47.48 30.46 -45.33
C ASN A 39 46.60 31.10 -46.45
N THR A 40 45.33 31.33 -46.17
CA THR A 40 44.39 31.94 -47.10
C THR A 40 44.77 33.39 -47.41
N MET A 41 45.12 34.17 -46.33
CA MET A 41 45.61 35.55 -46.46
C MET A 41 46.89 35.66 -47.26
N THR A 42 47.88 34.81 -47.00
CA THR A 42 49.16 34.78 -47.74
C THR A 42 48.94 34.46 -49.20
N ARG A 43 48.04 33.51 -49.52
CA ARG A 43 47.68 33.18 -50.90
C ARG A 43 46.92 34.31 -51.62
N ALA A 44 46.03 35.02 -50.93
CA ALA A 44 45.19 36.08 -51.52
C ALA A 44 45.95 37.35 -51.74
N THR A 45 46.88 37.72 -50.84
CA THR A 45 47.61 39.02 -50.90
C THR A 45 48.99 38.96 -51.53
N GLY A 46 49.55 37.70 -51.71
CA GLY A 46 50.92 37.51 -52.20
C GLY A 46 52.02 38.06 -51.29
N LEU A 47 51.66 38.51 -50.06
CA LEU A 47 52.59 39.12 -49.13
C LEU A 47 53.17 38.01 -48.22
N GLU A 48 54.49 37.85 -48.17
CA GLU A 48 55.17 37.03 -47.17
C GLU A 48 55.08 37.75 -45.81
N LEU A 49 54.42 37.11 -44.84
CA LEU A 49 54.29 37.62 -43.48
C LEU A 49 55.65 37.54 -42.81
N SER A 50 56.16 38.67 -42.32
CA SER A 50 57.38 38.70 -41.50
C SER A 50 57.23 37.81 -40.27
N GLN A 51 58.29 37.11 -39.86
CA GLN A 51 58.31 36.20 -38.74
C GLN A 51 57.87 36.86 -37.41
N ALA A 52 58.10 38.17 -37.26
CA ALA A 52 57.62 38.95 -36.11
C ALA A 52 56.10 39.07 -36.04
N TYR A 53 55.39 39.21 -37.21
CA TYR A 53 53.91 39.23 -37.23
C TYR A 53 53.29 37.88 -36.95
N VAL A 54 53.94 36.78 -37.40
CA VAL A 54 53.49 35.42 -37.10
C VAL A 54 53.63 35.11 -35.62
N GLU A 55 54.75 35.53 -34.99
CA GLU A 55 54.94 35.36 -33.55
C GLU A 55 53.96 36.18 -32.69
N ALA A 56 53.72 37.43 -33.09
CA ALA A 56 52.72 38.29 -32.43
C ALA A 56 51.34 37.72 -32.52
N ALA A 57 50.92 37.26 -33.72
CA ALA A 57 49.62 36.60 -33.95
C ALA A 57 49.48 35.32 -33.10
N ALA A 58 50.53 34.48 -33.00
CA ALA A 58 50.53 33.28 -32.17
C ALA A 58 50.34 33.61 -30.70
N LYS A 59 51.04 34.63 -30.14
CA LYS A 59 50.89 35.09 -28.76
C LYS A 59 49.48 35.59 -28.45
N VAL A 60 48.91 36.41 -29.31
CA VAL A 60 47.53 36.92 -29.14
C VAL A 60 46.54 35.80 -29.23
N THR A 61 46.69 34.85 -30.13
CA THR A 61 45.81 33.70 -30.30
C THR A 61 45.87 32.82 -29.05
N PHE A 62 47.07 32.53 -28.52
CA PHE A 62 47.25 31.77 -27.28
C PHE A 62 46.52 32.43 -26.11
N LEU A 63 46.66 33.76 -25.96
CA LEU A 63 45.99 34.53 -24.92
C LEU A 63 44.45 34.44 -25.06
N ASN A 64 43.95 34.57 -26.29
CA ASN A 64 42.51 34.43 -26.55
C ASN A 64 41.99 33.04 -26.27
N ILE A 65 42.74 31.96 -26.58
CA ILE A 65 42.39 30.60 -26.26
C ILE A 65 42.28 30.43 -24.73
N LEU A 66 43.24 30.96 -23.98
CA LEU A 66 43.27 30.87 -22.53
C LEU A 66 42.10 31.60 -21.87
N LEU A 67 41.79 32.83 -22.39
CA LEU A 67 40.65 33.61 -21.90
C LEU A 67 39.31 32.93 -22.23
N LEU A 68 39.13 32.42 -23.43
CA LEU A 68 37.90 31.74 -23.85
C LEU A 68 37.68 30.45 -23.06
N ALA A 69 38.75 29.66 -22.85
CA ALA A 69 38.68 28.48 -22.03
C ALA A 69 38.29 28.80 -20.57
N LEU A 70 38.83 29.86 -19.99
CA LEU A 70 38.46 30.34 -18.66
C LEU A 70 36.97 30.71 -18.58
N VAL A 71 36.48 31.49 -19.53
CA VAL A 71 35.08 31.92 -19.59
C VAL A 71 34.14 30.70 -19.75
N CYS A 72 34.45 29.78 -20.67
CA CYS A 72 33.66 28.58 -20.88
C CYS A 72 33.63 27.67 -19.66
N THR A 73 34.76 27.51 -18.94
CA THR A 73 34.81 26.70 -17.70
C THR A 73 33.98 27.35 -16.59
N LEU A 74 33.99 28.68 -16.48
CA LEU A 74 33.18 29.40 -15.49
C LEU A 74 31.68 29.22 -15.78
N ILE A 75 31.27 29.39 -17.04
CA ILE A 75 29.87 29.23 -17.49
C ILE A 75 29.40 27.80 -17.26
N ASP A 76 30.19 26.78 -17.65
CA ASP A 76 29.83 25.36 -17.42
C ASP A 76 29.73 25.02 -15.94
N GLY A 77 30.64 25.55 -15.12
CA GLY A 77 30.60 25.41 -13.66
C GLY A 77 29.35 26.01 -13.03
N LEU A 78 28.96 27.20 -13.43
CA LEU A 78 27.73 27.86 -12.99
C LEU A 78 26.49 27.07 -13.46
N ARG A 79 26.43 26.75 -14.75
CA ARG A 79 25.33 25.94 -15.32
C ARG A 79 25.15 24.64 -14.57
N ARG A 80 26.22 23.88 -14.36
CA ARG A 80 26.18 22.60 -13.63
C ARG A 80 25.69 22.76 -12.18
N LYS A 81 26.13 23.80 -11.48
CA LYS A 81 25.67 24.09 -10.12
C LYS A 81 24.16 24.37 -10.07
N TRP A 82 23.64 25.07 -11.08
CA TRP A 82 22.22 25.45 -11.13
C TRP A 82 21.33 24.33 -11.69
N MET A 83 21.72 23.73 -12.81
CA MET A 83 20.90 22.74 -13.53
C MET A 83 20.96 21.32 -12.92
N VAL A 84 22.05 20.96 -12.23
CA VAL A 84 22.20 19.62 -11.65
C VAL A 84 22.33 19.68 -10.13
N GLY A 85 23.19 20.55 -9.62
CA GLY A 85 23.51 20.57 -8.19
C GLY A 85 22.34 20.97 -7.30
N ARG A 86 21.50 21.91 -7.72
CA ARG A 86 20.32 22.36 -6.96
C ARG A 86 19.20 21.33 -6.96
N PRO A 87 18.75 20.78 -8.12
CA PRO A 87 17.73 19.72 -8.15
C PRO A 87 18.11 18.50 -7.30
N VAL A 88 19.33 17.99 -7.49
CA VAL A 88 19.82 16.84 -6.73
C VAL A 88 19.80 17.09 -5.22
N ARG A 89 20.20 18.29 -4.76
CA ARG A 89 20.11 18.61 -3.32
C ARG A 89 18.68 18.66 -2.79
N LYS A 90 17.72 19.15 -3.59
CA LYS A 90 16.31 19.16 -3.20
C LYS A 90 15.78 17.73 -3.02
N ILE A 91 16.10 16.83 -3.96
CA ILE A 91 15.71 15.41 -3.89
C ILE A 91 16.37 14.74 -2.67
N ILE A 92 17.67 14.96 -2.46
CA ILE A 92 18.38 14.37 -1.30
C ILE A 92 17.77 14.87 0.01
N LYS A 93 17.46 16.18 0.13
CA LYS A 93 16.86 16.73 1.34
C LYS A 93 15.48 16.12 1.63
N ALA A 94 14.64 15.99 0.61
CA ALA A 94 13.33 15.34 0.77
C ALA A 94 13.48 13.85 1.16
N ALA A 95 14.45 13.14 0.55
CA ALA A 95 14.75 11.77 0.92
C ALA A 95 15.24 11.63 2.37
N GLU A 96 16.10 12.54 2.84
CA GLU A 96 16.54 12.57 4.25
C GLU A 96 15.36 12.81 5.21
N GLN A 97 14.41 13.68 4.87
CA GLN A 97 13.20 13.90 5.68
C GLN A 97 12.33 12.64 5.77
N ILE A 98 12.12 11.94 4.65
CA ILE A 98 11.38 10.66 4.64
C ILE A 98 12.09 9.60 5.50
N THR A 99 13.42 9.50 5.45
CA THR A 99 14.16 8.53 6.29
C THR A 99 14.09 8.88 7.78
N GLN A 100 13.76 10.11 8.14
CA GLN A 100 13.50 10.56 9.52
C GLN A 100 12.04 10.40 9.94
N GLY A 101 11.18 9.85 9.07
CA GLY A 101 9.77 9.61 9.36
C GLY A 101 8.82 10.75 8.92
N ASP A 102 9.32 11.80 8.27
CA ASP A 102 8.48 12.85 7.70
C ASP A 102 8.03 12.46 6.29
N PHE A 103 6.98 11.65 6.21
CA PHE A 103 6.40 11.21 4.94
C PHE A 103 5.59 12.29 4.21
N SER A 104 5.41 13.46 4.82
CA SER A 104 4.78 14.63 4.17
C SER A 104 5.74 15.38 3.25
N ALA A 105 7.05 15.13 3.38
CA ALA A 105 8.08 15.77 2.56
C ALA A 105 7.86 15.50 1.07
N ARG A 106 7.95 16.56 0.26
CA ARG A 106 7.81 16.49 -1.20
C ARG A 106 8.95 17.22 -1.89
N VAL A 107 9.36 16.72 -3.05
CA VAL A 107 10.26 17.42 -3.94
C VAL A 107 9.43 18.46 -4.70
N PRO A 108 9.80 19.77 -4.66
CA PRO A 108 9.09 20.77 -5.42
C PRO A 108 9.26 20.52 -6.92
N ASP A 109 8.32 21.01 -7.72
CA ASP A 109 8.33 20.89 -9.17
C ASP A 109 9.68 21.34 -9.78
N LEU A 110 10.28 20.46 -10.56
CA LEU A 110 11.57 20.68 -11.23
C LEU A 110 11.43 20.80 -12.76
N HIS A 111 10.22 20.73 -13.33
CA HIS A 111 9.99 20.79 -14.78
C HIS A 111 10.33 22.16 -15.39
N SER A 112 10.35 23.23 -14.60
CA SER A 112 10.67 24.60 -15.05
C SER A 112 12.17 24.84 -15.30
N LEU A 113 13.02 23.87 -15.01
CA LEU A 113 14.45 23.95 -15.26
C LEU A 113 14.72 23.27 -16.61
N ASP A 114 15.19 23.97 -17.60
CA ASP A 114 15.59 23.53 -18.95
C ASP A 114 16.62 22.36 -19.00
N ALA A 115 16.74 21.61 -17.93
CA ALA A 115 17.63 20.46 -17.76
C ALA A 115 16.92 19.19 -18.12
N GLY A 116 16.51 19.01 -19.40
CA GLY A 116 15.91 17.77 -19.91
C GLY A 116 14.99 17.05 -18.91
N ASP A 117 13.84 16.62 -19.27
CA ASP A 117 12.71 16.10 -18.43
C ASP A 117 13.05 15.12 -17.27
N GLY A 118 14.29 14.59 -17.23
CA GLY A 118 14.69 13.52 -16.29
C GLY A 118 14.64 13.88 -14.80
N PHE A 119 14.86 15.14 -14.38
CA PHE A 119 14.76 15.51 -12.96
C PHE A 119 13.31 15.73 -12.54
N GLY A 120 12.44 16.14 -13.46
CA GLY A 120 11.00 16.24 -13.26
C GLY A 120 10.41 14.85 -13.03
N GLU A 121 10.68 13.90 -13.92
CA GLU A 121 10.23 12.51 -13.80
C GLU A 121 10.70 11.85 -12.49
N ILE A 122 11.96 12.09 -12.08
CA ILE A 122 12.47 11.59 -10.79
C ILE A 122 11.73 12.22 -9.61
N ALA A 123 11.42 13.53 -9.67
CA ALA A 123 10.68 14.23 -8.64
C ALA A 123 9.25 13.69 -8.51
N ASP A 124 8.58 13.43 -9.65
CA ASP A 124 7.23 12.87 -9.68
C ASP A 124 7.19 11.43 -9.13
N CYS A 125 8.13 10.59 -9.58
CA CYS A 125 8.26 9.23 -9.06
C CYS A 125 8.52 9.23 -7.55
N PHE A 126 9.41 10.13 -7.08
CA PHE A 126 9.70 10.30 -5.66
C PHE A 126 8.47 10.76 -4.88
N ASN A 127 7.73 11.75 -5.40
CA ASN A 127 6.52 12.26 -4.76
C ASN A 127 5.42 11.21 -4.68
N LYS A 128 5.27 10.38 -5.72
CA LYS A 128 4.34 9.24 -5.71
C LYS A 128 4.73 8.21 -4.64
N MET A 129 6.01 7.82 -4.57
CA MET A 129 6.48 6.92 -3.49
C MET A 129 6.26 7.51 -2.10
N ALA A 130 6.51 8.82 -1.92
CA ALA A 130 6.28 9.51 -0.66
C ALA A 130 4.79 9.54 -0.28
N GLN A 131 3.91 9.66 -1.26
CA GLN A 131 2.46 9.60 -1.05
C GLN A 131 2.00 8.22 -0.61
N GLU A 132 2.46 7.16 -1.25
CA GLU A 132 2.16 5.77 -0.88
C GLU A 132 2.65 5.44 0.54
N LEU A 133 3.88 5.86 0.87
CA LEU A 133 4.44 5.68 2.22
C LEU A 133 3.64 6.46 3.28
N SER A 134 3.25 7.70 2.98
CA SER A 134 2.41 8.51 3.87
C SER A 134 1.06 7.87 4.13
N GLY A 135 0.41 7.35 3.07
CA GLY A 135 -0.86 6.62 3.18
C GLY A 135 -0.72 5.37 4.06
N THR A 136 0.33 4.58 3.83
CA THR A 136 0.59 3.36 4.63
C THR A 136 0.83 3.68 6.11
N GLU A 137 1.59 4.72 6.43
CA GLU A 137 1.87 5.11 7.83
C GLU A 137 0.62 5.68 8.52
N THR A 138 -0.21 6.45 7.81
CA THR A 138 -1.49 6.91 8.34
C THR A 138 -2.39 5.72 8.70
N LEU A 139 -2.57 4.78 7.77
CA LEU A 139 -3.36 3.56 8.01
C LEU A 139 -2.81 2.75 9.18
N ARG A 140 -1.49 2.66 9.33
CA ARG A 140 -0.84 1.97 10.45
C ARG A 140 -1.10 2.66 11.78
N THR A 141 -1.01 3.98 11.80
CA THR A 141 -1.24 4.79 13.02
C THR A 141 -2.70 4.68 13.45
N ASP A 142 -3.64 4.81 12.50
CA ASP A 142 -5.07 4.66 12.76
C ASP A 142 -5.41 3.24 13.24
N PHE A 143 -4.78 2.23 12.64
CA PHE A 143 -4.91 0.85 13.10
C PHE A 143 -4.50 0.68 14.57
N ILE A 144 -3.32 1.19 14.96
CA ILE A 144 -2.82 1.11 16.35
C ILE A 144 -3.74 1.88 17.31
N ALA A 145 -4.21 3.06 16.92
CA ALA A 145 -5.14 3.86 17.72
C ALA A 145 -6.46 3.13 17.95
N ASN A 146 -7.04 2.55 16.89
CA ASN A 146 -8.29 1.80 16.95
C ASN A 146 -8.14 0.50 17.78
N VAL A 147 -7.05 -0.25 17.60
CA VAL A 147 -6.73 -1.42 18.45
C VAL A 147 -6.68 -1.02 19.92
N SER A 148 -6.00 0.08 20.23
CA SER A 148 -5.85 0.55 21.60
C SER A 148 -7.19 0.92 22.22
N HIS A 149 -8.08 1.57 21.46
CA HIS A 149 -9.42 1.93 21.88
C HIS A 149 -10.30 0.69 22.13
N GLU A 150 -10.32 -0.23 21.18
CA GLU A 150 -11.12 -1.46 21.24
C GLU A 150 -10.66 -2.44 22.34
N LEU A 151 -9.37 -2.41 22.72
CA LEU A 151 -8.85 -3.17 23.87
C LEU A 151 -9.23 -2.51 25.21
N LYS A 152 -9.22 -1.17 25.28
CA LYS A 152 -9.45 -0.42 26.52
C LYS A 152 -10.88 -0.60 27.04
N THR A 153 -11.86 -0.65 26.14
CA THR A 153 -13.28 -0.77 26.50
C THR A 153 -13.60 -2.06 27.27
N PRO A 154 -13.35 -3.27 26.75
CA PRO A 154 -13.61 -4.51 27.49
C PRO A 154 -12.74 -4.62 28.75
N LEU A 155 -11.50 -4.11 28.73
CA LEU A 155 -10.64 -4.11 29.91
C LEU A 155 -11.22 -3.27 31.04
N ALA A 156 -11.76 -2.10 30.73
CA ALA A 156 -12.45 -1.23 31.72
C ALA A 156 -13.68 -1.94 32.31
N VAL A 157 -14.45 -2.66 31.50
CA VAL A 157 -15.61 -3.46 31.96
C VAL A 157 -15.14 -4.53 32.95
N ILE A 158 -14.10 -5.30 32.60
CA ILE A 158 -13.53 -6.34 33.47
C ILE A 158 -13.07 -5.74 34.81
N GLN A 159 -12.34 -4.61 34.77
CA GLN A 159 -11.84 -3.96 35.98
C GLN A 159 -12.98 -3.43 36.87
N ASN A 160 -13.98 -2.77 36.28
CA ASN A 160 -15.10 -2.19 37.03
C ASN A 160 -15.93 -3.28 37.71
N TYR A 161 -16.39 -4.29 36.97
CA TYR A 161 -17.19 -5.36 37.54
C TYR A 161 -16.37 -6.29 38.45
N GLY A 162 -15.08 -6.49 38.15
CA GLY A 162 -14.15 -7.17 39.04
C GLY A 162 -14.00 -6.45 40.40
N THR A 163 -13.95 -5.12 40.41
CA THR A 163 -13.93 -4.32 41.64
C THR A 163 -15.27 -4.39 42.38
N MET A 164 -16.39 -4.33 41.64
CA MET A 164 -17.73 -4.47 42.23
C MET A 164 -17.93 -5.84 42.88
N LEU A 165 -17.41 -6.92 42.29
CA LEU A 165 -17.47 -8.29 42.84
C LEU A 165 -16.76 -8.41 44.23
N GLN A 166 -15.80 -7.53 44.53
CA GLN A 166 -15.06 -7.53 45.80
C GLN A 166 -15.83 -6.83 46.95
N GLN A 167 -16.96 -6.19 46.65
CA GLN A 167 -17.75 -5.50 47.68
C GLN A 167 -18.44 -6.49 48.63
N PRO A 168 -18.36 -6.30 49.94
CA PRO A 168 -19.10 -7.14 50.89
C PRO A 168 -20.60 -6.87 50.79
N GLY A 169 -21.42 -7.92 50.99
CA GLY A 169 -22.89 -7.77 51.03
C GLY A 169 -23.60 -7.74 49.68
N LEU A 170 -22.93 -8.12 48.59
CA LEU A 170 -23.56 -8.30 47.30
C LEU A 170 -24.62 -9.40 47.34
N SER A 171 -25.79 -9.17 46.73
CA SER A 171 -26.77 -10.23 46.50
C SER A 171 -26.21 -11.23 45.46
N GLU A 172 -26.64 -12.49 45.58
CA GLU A 172 -26.19 -13.57 44.66
C GLU A 172 -26.56 -13.23 43.22
N GLU A 173 -27.70 -12.64 42.97
CA GLU A 173 -28.15 -12.16 41.66
C GLU A 173 -27.16 -11.16 41.05
N LYS A 174 -26.78 -10.12 41.79
CA LYS A 174 -25.78 -9.14 41.34
C LYS A 174 -24.40 -9.75 41.15
N ARG A 175 -24.02 -10.72 42.00
CA ARG A 175 -22.75 -11.43 41.84
C ARG A 175 -22.69 -12.20 40.53
N LEU A 176 -23.79 -12.89 40.19
CA LEU A 176 -23.90 -13.63 38.94
C LEU A 176 -23.91 -12.67 37.71
N GLU A 177 -24.65 -11.58 37.81
CA GLU A 177 -24.67 -10.54 36.76
C GLU A 177 -23.27 -9.98 36.49
N TYR A 178 -22.53 -9.58 37.53
CA TYR A 178 -21.19 -9.02 37.41
C TYR A 178 -20.18 -10.07 36.91
N ALA A 179 -20.27 -11.31 37.39
CA ALA A 179 -19.43 -12.40 36.90
C ALA A 179 -19.68 -12.70 35.41
N LYS A 180 -20.93 -12.65 34.97
CA LYS A 180 -21.31 -12.80 33.56
C LYS A 180 -20.72 -11.66 32.72
N ALA A 181 -20.84 -10.42 33.18
CA ALA A 181 -20.28 -9.25 32.48
C ALA A 181 -18.75 -9.35 32.31
N VAL A 182 -18.02 -9.82 33.34
CA VAL A 182 -16.57 -10.06 33.27
C VAL A 182 -16.25 -11.17 32.26
N THR A 183 -17.00 -12.28 32.29
CA THR A 183 -16.79 -13.40 31.37
C THR A 183 -17.03 -12.99 29.90
N ASP A 184 -18.12 -12.25 29.65
CA ASP A 184 -18.47 -11.78 28.30
C ASP A 184 -17.44 -10.77 27.78
N ALA A 185 -16.98 -9.84 28.62
CA ALA A 185 -15.92 -8.90 28.26
C ALA A 185 -14.58 -9.61 27.97
N SER A 186 -14.24 -10.63 28.78
CA SER A 186 -13.03 -11.45 28.57
C SER A 186 -13.09 -12.22 27.23
N ARG A 187 -14.25 -12.79 26.90
CA ARG A 187 -14.47 -13.49 25.63
C ARG A 187 -14.34 -12.55 24.43
N ARG A 188 -14.91 -11.33 24.54
CA ARG A 188 -14.76 -10.29 23.50
C ARG A 188 -13.30 -9.90 23.28
N LEU A 189 -12.55 -9.71 24.37
CA LEU A 189 -11.13 -9.39 24.32
C LEU A 189 -10.31 -10.49 23.64
N ALA A 190 -10.55 -11.75 23.99
CA ALA A 190 -9.88 -12.90 23.37
C ALA A 190 -10.16 -12.99 21.85
N ASN A 191 -11.42 -12.79 21.45
CA ASN A 191 -11.81 -12.78 20.03
C ASN A 191 -11.16 -11.62 19.27
N LEU A 192 -11.09 -10.43 19.86
CA LEU A 192 -10.41 -9.27 19.26
C LEU A 192 -8.94 -9.56 19.02
N ILE A 193 -8.22 -10.07 20.03
CA ILE A 193 -6.80 -10.45 19.92
C ILE A 193 -6.60 -11.50 18.82
N THR A 194 -7.45 -12.53 18.79
CA THR A 194 -7.39 -13.59 17.79
C THR A 194 -7.56 -13.04 16.38
N ASN A 195 -8.53 -12.14 16.16
CA ASN A 195 -8.77 -11.52 14.86
C ASN A 195 -7.60 -10.61 14.42
N ILE A 196 -7.02 -9.84 15.35
CA ILE A 196 -5.82 -9.04 15.08
C ILE A 196 -4.64 -9.92 14.65
N LEU A 197 -4.41 -11.03 15.36
CA LEU A 197 -3.32 -11.95 15.01
C LEU A 197 -3.54 -12.63 13.66
N LYS A 198 -4.78 -13.06 13.36
CA LYS A 198 -5.14 -13.60 12.04
C LYS A 198 -4.92 -12.58 10.93
N LEU A 199 -5.41 -11.36 11.11
CA LEU A 199 -5.25 -10.29 10.13
C LEU A 199 -3.76 -9.96 9.89
N ASN A 200 -2.97 -9.86 10.97
CA ASN A 200 -1.52 -9.60 10.87
C ASN A 200 -0.79 -10.71 10.10
N LYS A 201 -1.10 -11.97 10.37
CA LYS A 201 -0.52 -13.12 9.62
C LYS A 201 -0.86 -13.05 8.12
N LEU A 202 -2.11 -12.74 7.80
CA LEU A 202 -2.58 -12.62 6.40
C LEU A 202 -1.96 -11.41 5.69
N GLU A 203 -1.71 -10.29 6.37
CA GLU A 203 -1.11 -9.10 5.77
C GLU A 203 0.39 -9.25 5.49
N ASN A 204 1.12 -9.91 6.39
CA ASN A 204 2.56 -10.08 6.26
C ASN A 204 2.98 -11.22 5.32
N GLN A 205 2.05 -11.76 4.51
CA GLN A 205 2.32 -12.87 3.59
C GLN A 205 3.01 -14.07 4.27
N GLN A 206 2.78 -14.27 5.57
CA GLN A 206 3.33 -15.41 6.32
C GLN A 206 2.48 -16.68 6.13
N ILE A 207 1.37 -16.57 5.39
CA ILE A 207 0.50 -17.68 5.03
C ILE A 207 0.72 -17.95 3.54
N PHE A 208 1.24 -19.14 3.25
CA PHE A 208 1.25 -19.71 1.91
C PHE A 208 -0.01 -20.56 1.81
N PRO A 209 -1.04 -20.17 1.03
CA PRO A 209 -2.27 -20.94 0.92
C PRO A 209 -1.96 -22.37 0.47
N GLN A 210 -2.48 -23.34 1.21
CA GLN A 210 -2.43 -24.74 0.80
C GLN A 210 -3.72 -25.05 0.05
N ALA A 211 -3.69 -24.80 -1.26
CA ALA A 211 -4.83 -25.08 -2.10
C ALA A 211 -5.04 -26.60 -2.24
N GLU A 212 -6.21 -27.07 -1.86
CA GLU A 212 -6.68 -28.44 -2.05
C GLU A 212 -8.04 -28.41 -2.79
N THR A 213 -8.34 -29.53 -3.46
CA THR A 213 -9.64 -29.66 -4.13
C THR A 213 -10.63 -30.29 -3.17
N TYR A 214 -11.75 -29.61 -2.93
CA TYR A 214 -12.79 -30.11 -2.03
C TYR A 214 -14.17 -29.61 -2.46
N ASP A 215 -15.22 -30.24 -1.89
CA ASP A 215 -16.62 -29.86 -2.08
C ASP A 215 -16.95 -28.61 -1.24
N LEU A 216 -17.29 -27.51 -1.92
CA LEU A 216 -17.62 -26.25 -1.29
C LEU A 216 -18.94 -26.31 -0.52
N GLY A 217 -19.92 -27.07 -1.03
CA GLY A 217 -21.22 -27.25 -0.39
C GLY A 217 -21.12 -27.91 0.97
N GLU A 218 -20.28 -28.95 1.07
CA GLU A 218 -20.02 -29.61 2.34
C GLU A 218 -19.40 -28.67 3.37
N GLN A 219 -18.39 -27.88 2.96
CA GLN A 219 -17.75 -26.89 3.85
C GLN A 219 -18.75 -25.83 4.32
N LEU A 220 -19.59 -25.30 3.44
CA LEU A 220 -20.60 -24.32 3.78
C LEU A 220 -21.60 -24.85 4.81
N CYS A 221 -22.08 -26.10 4.62
CA CYS A 221 -22.95 -26.75 5.59
C CYS A 221 -22.28 -26.92 6.96
N GLN A 222 -21.03 -27.41 6.99
CA GLN A 222 -20.29 -27.59 8.24
C GLN A 222 -20.09 -26.26 8.97
N CYS A 223 -19.72 -25.18 8.27
CA CYS A 223 -19.58 -23.85 8.85
C CYS A 223 -20.91 -23.29 9.35
N LEU A 224 -21.99 -23.45 8.61
CA LEU A 224 -23.31 -22.98 9.01
C LEU A 224 -23.80 -23.68 10.30
N LEU A 225 -23.64 -25.01 10.39
CA LEU A 225 -24.04 -25.80 11.55
C LEU A 225 -23.34 -25.36 12.85
N THR A 226 -22.17 -24.72 12.80
CA THR A 226 -21.53 -24.19 14.00
C THR A 226 -22.33 -23.08 14.70
N PHE A 227 -23.32 -22.51 14.03
CA PHE A 227 -24.22 -21.46 14.55
C PHE A 227 -25.60 -21.97 14.94
N GLU A 228 -25.82 -23.30 14.96
CA GLU A 228 -27.13 -23.93 15.23
C GLU A 228 -27.78 -23.39 16.52
N ASN A 229 -27.10 -23.47 17.64
CA ASN A 229 -27.62 -22.96 18.91
C ASN A 229 -28.01 -21.45 18.84
N ALA A 230 -27.24 -20.64 18.07
CA ALA A 230 -27.47 -19.21 18.01
C ALA A 230 -28.68 -18.84 17.13
N TRP A 231 -28.93 -19.56 16.05
CA TRP A 231 -30.12 -19.32 15.24
C TRP A 231 -31.37 -19.93 15.87
N GLU A 232 -31.27 -21.09 16.57
CA GLU A 232 -32.39 -21.63 17.33
C GLU A 232 -32.82 -20.73 18.48
N GLU A 233 -31.87 -20.16 19.24
CA GLU A 233 -32.16 -19.23 20.34
C GLU A 233 -32.92 -17.97 19.80
N LYS A 234 -32.64 -17.54 18.59
CA LYS A 234 -33.34 -16.42 17.92
C LYS A 234 -34.58 -16.86 17.13
N GLY A 235 -34.80 -18.15 16.94
CA GLY A 235 -35.90 -18.69 16.13
C GLY A 235 -35.81 -18.26 14.67
N LEU A 236 -34.61 -18.25 14.09
CA LEU A 236 -34.41 -17.86 12.69
C LEU A 236 -34.85 -18.96 11.73
N ASP A 237 -35.48 -18.58 10.62
CA ASP A 237 -35.76 -19.46 9.50
C ASP A 237 -34.51 -19.61 8.62
N ILE A 238 -34.00 -20.85 8.48
CA ILE A 238 -32.79 -21.13 7.71
C ILE A 238 -33.18 -21.71 6.35
N GLN A 239 -32.88 -20.97 5.27
CA GLN A 239 -33.16 -21.39 3.91
C GLN A 239 -31.85 -21.70 3.17
N THR A 240 -31.71 -22.94 2.70
CA THR A 240 -30.52 -23.38 1.97
C THR A 240 -30.89 -23.88 0.58
N ASP A 241 -30.16 -23.40 -0.44
CA ASP A 241 -30.21 -23.91 -1.81
C ASP A 241 -28.76 -24.12 -2.29
N ILE A 242 -28.26 -25.32 -2.10
CA ILE A 242 -26.86 -25.68 -2.30
C ILE A 242 -26.77 -26.69 -3.44
N GLN A 243 -26.18 -26.27 -4.56
CA GLN A 243 -25.88 -27.15 -5.67
C GLN A 243 -24.83 -28.17 -5.25
N GLU A 244 -25.07 -29.46 -5.50
CA GLU A 244 -24.17 -30.56 -5.22
C GLU A 244 -22.96 -30.57 -6.18
N ASP A 245 -21.86 -31.20 -5.77
CA ASP A 245 -20.66 -31.42 -6.56
C ASP A 245 -19.98 -30.13 -7.10
N VAL A 246 -20.01 -29.06 -6.31
CA VAL A 246 -19.30 -27.84 -6.64
C VAL A 246 -17.90 -27.86 -6.04
N LEU A 247 -16.94 -28.34 -6.85
CA LEU A 247 -15.54 -28.43 -6.44
C LEU A 247 -14.80 -27.11 -6.65
N VAL A 248 -14.01 -26.70 -5.65
CA VAL A 248 -13.11 -25.56 -5.71
C VAL A 248 -11.69 -26.01 -5.36
N GLU A 249 -10.70 -25.27 -5.88
CA GLU A 249 -9.30 -25.45 -5.51
C GLU A 249 -8.83 -24.23 -4.70
N ALA A 250 -8.85 -24.38 -3.38
CA ALA A 250 -8.55 -23.29 -2.46
C ALA A 250 -8.07 -23.83 -1.11
N ASP A 251 -7.58 -22.94 -0.25
CA ASP A 251 -7.27 -23.26 1.14
C ASP A 251 -8.56 -23.27 1.96
N SER A 252 -8.95 -24.46 2.40
CA SER A 252 -10.20 -24.70 3.14
C SER A 252 -10.23 -23.98 4.49
N GLU A 253 -9.09 -23.85 5.18
CA GLU A 253 -9.02 -23.13 6.45
C GLU A 253 -9.25 -21.61 6.24
N LEU A 254 -8.66 -21.03 5.19
CA LEU A 254 -8.87 -19.62 4.86
C LEU A 254 -10.32 -19.35 4.46
N LEU A 255 -10.93 -20.19 3.64
CA LEU A 255 -12.34 -20.01 3.27
C LEU A 255 -13.30 -20.25 4.45
N SER A 256 -12.98 -21.14 5.37
CA SER A 256 -13.75 -21.27 6.61
C SER A 256 -13.79 -19.99 7.44
N LEU A 257 -12.71 -19.16 7.41
CA LEU A 257 -12.74 -17.83 8.04
C LEU A 257 -13.75 -16.89 7.36
N VAL A 258 -13.88 -16.98 6.04
CA VAL A 258 -14.87 -16.19 5.28
C VAL A 258 -16.28 -16.58 5.71
N TRP A 259 -16.62 -17.87 5.62
CA TRP A 259 -17.96 -18.36 5.92
C TRP A 259 -18.37 -18.09 7.36
N ASN A 260 -17.51 -18.36 8.33
CA ASN A 260 -17.77 -18.09 9.74
C ASN A 260 -18.01 -16.61 10.04
N ASN A 261 -17.30 -15.68 9.36
CA ASN A 261 -17.55 -14.24 9.53
C ASN A 261 -18.89 -13.83 8.91
N LEU A 262 -19.22 -14.32 7.71
CA LEU A 262 -20.47 -13.99 7.05
C LEU A 262 -21.68 -14.55 7.82
N PHE A 263 -21.65 -15.83 8.23
CA PHE A 263 -22.73 -16.44 9.02
C PHE A 263 -22.88 -15.78 10.39
N SER A 264 -21.76 -15.48 11.08
CA SER A 264 -21.78 -14.75 12.34
C SER A 264 -22.46 -13.39 12.20
N ASN A 265 -22.18 -12.66 11.12
CA ASN A 265 -22.82 -11.38 10.85
C ASN A 265 -24.31 -11.57 10.55
N ALA A 266 -24.69 -12.52 9.69
CA ALA A 266 -26.07 -12.79 9.35
C ALA A 266 -26.90 -13.15 10.59
N VAL A 267 -26.45 -14.11 11.40
CA VAL A 267 -27.12 -14.48 12.67
C VAL A 267 -27.21 -13.30 13.64
N LYS A 268 -26.16 -12.49 13.72
CA LYS A 268 -26.09 -11.36 14.64
C LYS A 268 -27.09 -10.26 14.29
N PHE A 269 -27.14 -9.86 13.02
CA PHE A 269 -27.92 -8.70 12.57
C PHE A 269 -29.36 -9.02 12.17
N THR A 270 -29.71 -10.30 12.02
CA THR A 270 -31.11 -10.73 11.82
C THR A 270 -31.87 -10.65 13.15
N GLU A 271 -33.04 -10.02 13.11
CA GLU A 271 -33.95 -9.97 14.24
C GLU A 271 -34.56 -11.35 14.55
N PRO A 272 -35.01 -11.60 15.81
CA PRO A 272 -35.69 -12.83 16.14
C PRO A 272 -36.86 -13.13 15.21
N GLY A 273 -36.96 -14.38 14.69
CA GLY A 273 -37.95 -14.81 13.72
C GLY A 273 -37.66 -14.38 12.28
N GLY A 274 -36.53 -13.75 12.00
CA GLY A 274 -36.09 -13.42 10.63
C GLY A 274 -35.52 -14.62 9.88
N THR A 275 -35.08 -14.39 8.64
CA THR A 275 -34.59 -15.43 7.73
C THR A 275 -33.11 -15.24 7.41
N LEU A 276 -32.37 -16.35 7.42
CA LEU A 276 -31.00 -16.44 6.90
C LEU A 276 -31.04 -17.37 5.67
N SER A 277 -30.54 -16.89 4.53
CA SER A 277 -30.47 -17.65 3.29
C SER A 277 -29.02 -17.96 2.89
N LEU A 278 -28.78 -19.18 2.43
CA LEU A 278 -27.50 -19.61 1.88
C LEU A 278 -27.73 -20.28 0.53
N THR A 279 -27.14 -19.72 -0.53
CA THR A 279 -27.19 -20.34 -1.86
C THR A 279 -25.79 -20.59 -2.39
N LEU A 280 -25.62 -21.72 -3.07
CA LEU A 280 -24.41 -22.07 -3.82
C LEU A 280 -24.81 -22.46 -5.23
N GLU A 281 -24.30 -21.75 -6.22
CA GLU A 281 -24.53 -22.00 -7.65
C GLU A 281 -23.20 -22.13 -8.39
N ALA A 282 -23.11 -23.06 -9.31
CA ALA A 282 -22.04 -23.16 -10.28
C ALA A 282 -22.39 -22.35 -11.54
N GLN A 283 -21.65 -21.28 -11.82
CA GLN A 283 -21.82 -20.45 -13.00
C GLN A 283 -20.55 -20.50 -13.87
N GLU A 284 -20.59 -21.20 -15.00
CA GLU A 284 -19.44 -21.39 -15.88
C GLU A 284 -18.15 -21.83 -15.13
N ASP A 285 -17.21 -20.91 -14.94
CA ASP A 285 -15.93 -21.14 -14.26
C ASP A 285 -15.91 -20.66 -12.78
N LEU A 286 -17.07 -20.24 -12.28
CA LEU A 286 -17.20 -19.67 -10.94
C LEU A 286 -18.14 -20.50 -10.07
N ALA A 287 -17.78 -20.64 -8.81
CA ALA A 287 -18.70 -20.98 -7.73
C ALA A 287 -19.17 -19.69 -7.09
N VAL A 288 -20.46 -19.47 -7.06
CA VAL A 288 -21.09 -18.26 -6.51
C VAL A 288 -21.86 -18.63 -5.24
N VAL A 289 -21.38 -18.11 -4.11
CA VAL A 289 -22.04 -18.27 -2.81
C VAL A 289 -22.74 -16.98 -2.43
N ARG A 290 -24.01 -17.06 -2.03
CA ARG A 290 -24.73 -15.92 -1.47
C ARG A 290 -25.18 -16.23 -0.06
N VAL A 291 -24.84 -15.34 0.85
CA VAL A 291 -25.29 -15.37 2.25
C VAL A 291 -26.20 -14.17 2.45
N GLY A 292 -27.47 -14.40 2.65
CA GLY A 292 -28.49 -13.37 2.82
C GLY A 292 -29.07 -13.35 4.21
N ASP A 293 -29.43 -12.17 4.71
CA ASP A 293 -30.13 -11.94 5.96
C ASP A 293 -31.30 -10.96 5.79
N THR A 294 -32.34 -11.09 6.61
CA THR A 294 -33.45 -10.13 6.69
C THR A 294 -33.29 -9.20 7.88
N GLY A 295 -32.07 -8.76 8.14
CA GLY A 295 -31.73 -7.89 9.26
C GLY A 295 -31.95 -6.40 8.98
N CYS A 296 -31.30 -5.56 9.77
CA CYS A 296 -31.45 -4.10 9.68
C CYS A 296 -30.98 -3.49 8.34
N GLY A 297 -30.21 -4.25 7.54
CA GLY A 297 -29.59 -3.76 6.32
C GLY A 297 -28.45 -2.75 6.56
N ILE A 298 -27.81 -2.32 5.48
CA ILE A 298 -26.64 -1.44 5.49
C ILE A 298 -26.94 -0.19 4.67
N PRO A 299 -26.78 1.02 5.23
CA PRO A 299 -26.90 2.25 4.46
C PRO A 299 -25.88 2.32 3.31
N PRO A 300 -26.21 2.88 2.14
CA PRO A 300 -25.30 2.94 0.99
C PRO A 300 -23.97 3.63 1.28
N GLU A 301 -23.96 4.63 2.16
CA GLU A 301 -22.74 5.36 2.57
C GLU A 301 -21.83 4.49 3.42
N VAL A 302 -22.41 3.68 4.32
CA VAL A 302 -21.73 2.71 5.16
C VAL A 302 -21.20 1.56 4.32
N GLY A 303 -21.97 1.08 3.35
CA GLY A 303 -21.63 -0.04 2.47
C GLY A 303 -20.29 0.10 1.73
N LYS A 304 -19.86 1.33 1.46
CA LYS A 304 -18.57 1.61 0.81
C LYS A 304 -17.36 1.29 1.69
N HIS A 305 -17.55 1.30 3.00
CA HIS A 305 -16.47 1.22 4.00
C HIS A 305 -16.51 -0.04 4.86
N ILE A 306 -17.50 -0.93 4.70
CA ILE A 306 -17.68 -2.10 5.57
C ILE A 306 -16.51 -3.10 5.54
N PHE A 307 -15.69 -3.06 4.51
CA PHE A 307 -14.49 -3.88 4.39
C PHE A 307 -13.23 -3.22 4.96
N GLU A 308 -13.34 -1.97 5.42
CA GLU A 308 -12.23 -1.27 6.08
C GLU A 308 -12.07 -1.77 7.52
N LYS A 309 -10.82 -1.75 8.01
CA LYS A 309 -10.48 -2.22 9.36
C LYS A 309 -11.11 -1.31 10.42
N PHE A 310 -11.74 -1.92 11.45
CA PHE A 310 -12.42 -1.22 12.56
C PHE A 310 -13.59 -0.33 12.16
N TYR A 311 -14.02 -0.40 10.90
CA TYR A 311 -15.18 0.37 10.49
C TYR A 311 -16.47 -0.27 11.05
N GLN A 312 -17.31 0.55 11.68
CA GLN A 312 -18.61 0.20 12.22
C GLN A 312 -19.61 1.26 11.79
N GLY A 313 -20.72 0.84 11.20
CA GLY A 313 -21.73 1.77 10.69
C GLY A 313 -22.54 2.47 11.77
N ASP A 314 -22.58 1.92 12.99
CA ASP A 314 -23.27 2.48 14.13
C ASP A 314 -22.29 2.71 15.28
N THR A 315 -22.16 3.98 15.70
CA THR A 315 -21.29 4.41 16.81
C THR A 315 -21.93 4.22 18.18
N SER A 316 -23.17 3.71 18.26
CA SER A 316 -23.93 3.59 19.51
C SER A 316 -23.41 2.50 20.46
N HIS A 317 -22.34 1.76 20.12
CA HIS A 317 -21.77 0.63 20.87
C HIS A 317 -22.78 -0.50 21.24
N ALA A 318 -24.03 -0.39 20.80
CA ALA A 318 -25.08 -1.35 21.10
C ALA A 318 -24.93 -2.66 20.29
N THR A 319 -24.32 -2.59 19.12
CA THR A 319 -24.09 -3.75 18.27
C THR A 319 -22.69 -4.34 18.51
N GLN A 320 -22.66 -5.59 18.95
CA GLN A 320 -21.43 -6.36 19.28
C GLN A 320 -20.57 -6.63 18.04
N GLY A 321 -19.47 -5.93 17.84
CA GLY A 321 -18.49 -6.23 16.79
C GLY A 321 -17.25 -5.36 16.95
N ASN A 322 -16.13 -5.78 16.37
CA ASN A 322 -14.86 -5.05 16.43
C ASN A 322 -14.45 -4.49 15.06
N GLY A 323 -15.31 -4.57 14.04
CA GLY A 323 -15.04 -4.05 12.70
C GLY A 323 -13.89 -4.73 11.97
N LEU A 324 -13.44 -5.92 12.41
CA LEU A 324 -12.34 -6.65 11.78
C LEU A 324 -12.81 -7.84 10.92
N GLY A 325 -14.03 -8.34 11.13
CA GLY A 325 -14.52 -9.55 10.46
C GLY A 325 -14.58 -9.42 8.94
N LEU A 326 -15.20 -8.36 8.42
CA LEU A 326 -15.31 -8.14 6.98
C LEU A 326 -13.98 -7.72 6.34
N ALA A 327 -13.11 -7.01 7.07
CA ALA A 327 -11.74 -6.73 6.62
C ALA A 327 -10.93 -8.02 6.47
N LEU A 328 -11.11 -8.99 7.40
CA LEU A 328 -10.51 -10.31 7.30
C LEU A 328 -11.03 -11.07 6.08
N VAL A 329 -12.36 -11.04 5.84
CA VAL A 329 -12.99 -11.65 4.67
C VAL A 329 -12.38 -11.08 3.38
N LYS A 330 -12.33 -9.74 3.24
CA LYS A 330 -11.76 -9.11 2.04
C LYS A 330 -10.30 -9.53 1.83
N ARG A 331 -9.50 -9.57 2.91
CA ARG A 331 -8.10 -9.98 2.81
C ARG A 331 -7.93 -11.44 2.38
N VAL A 332 -8.76 -12.34 2.89
CA VAL A 332 -8.77 -13.75 2.44
C VAL A 332 -9.15 -13.84 0.96
N MET A 333 -10.19 -13.13 0.53
CA MET A 333 -10.61 -13.11 -0.87
C MET A 333 -9.51 -12.62 -1.80
N ASP A 334 -8.77 -11.57 -1.39
CA ASP A 334 -7.61 -11.07 -2.15
C ASP A 334 -6.47 -12.13 -2.26
N ILE A 335 -6.29 -12.95 -1.22
CA ILE A 335 -5.25 -14.02 -1.19
C ILE A 335 -5.65 -15.20 -2.08
N VAL A 336 -6.91 -15.64 -2.01
CA VAL A 336 -7.40 -16.80 -2.80
C VAL A 336 -7.77 -16.43 -4.23
N GLY A 337 -7.68 -15.14 -4.60
CA GLY A 337 -8.00 -14.64 -5.94
C GLY A 337 -9.50 -14.69 -6.26
N GLY A 338 -10.36 -14.63 -5.24
CA GLY A 338 -11.80 -14.52 -5.35
C GLY A 338 -12.30 -13.07 -5.25
N ASP A 339 -13.61 -12.89 -5.35
CA ASP A 339 -14.26 -11.59 -5.20
C ASP A 339 -15.40 -11.65 -4.18
N ILE A 340 -15.66 -10.52 -3.51
CA ILE A 340 -16.79 -10.35 -2.59
C ILE A 340 -17.49 -9.03 -2.84
N SER A 341 -18.81 -9.07 -2.90
CA SER A 341 -19.69 -7.91 -3.01
C SER A 341 -20.84 -7.99 -2.02
N VAL A 342 -21.52 -6.87 -1.79
CA VAL A 342 -22.69 -6.78 -0.93
C VAL A 342 -23.77 -5.96 -1.62
N GLU A 343 -25.00 -6.45 -1.54
CA GLU A 343 -26.22 -5.75 -1.89
C GLU A 343 -27.05 -5.65 -0.62
N SER A 344 -27.48 -4.44 -0.25
CA SER A 344 -28.21 -4.24 0.99
C SER A 344 -29.17 -3.07 0.90
N GLN A 345 -30.29 -3.20 1.60
CA GLN A 345 -31.29 -2.16 1.76
C GLN A 345 -31.69 -2.06 3.22
N VAL A 346 -31.64 -0.83 3.76
CA VAL A 346 -32.02 -0.56 5.15
C VAL A 346 -33.46 -1.02 5.44
N GLY A 347 -33.64 -1.79 6.50
CA GLY A 347 -34.91 -2.35 6.93
C GLY A 347 -35.41 -3.56 6.12
N VAL A 348 -34.64 -4.03 5.13
CA VAL A 348 -34.95 -5.22 4.33
C VAL A 348 -33.95 -6.34 4.60
N GLY A 349 -32.65 -6.02 4.66
CA GLY A 349 -31.57 -6.98 4.90
C GLY A 349 -30.37 -6.78 4.01
N SER A 350 -29.46 -7.76 4.01
CA SER A 350 -28.21 -7.74 3.24
C SER A 350 -27.96 -9.09 2.56
N VAL A 351 -27.34 -9.05 1.37
CA VAL A 351 -26.88 -10.24 0.66
C VAL A 351 -25.40 -10.06 0.33
N PHE A 352 -24.54 -10.90 0.91
CA PHE A 352 -23.13 -10.98 0.58
C PHE A 352 -22.93 -12.04 -0.50
N THR A 353 -22.29 -11.67 -1.60
CA THR A 353 -21.98 -12.56 -2.73
C THR A 353 -20.48 -12.78 -2.80
N VAL A 354 -20.05 -14.03 -2.70
CA VAL A 354 -18.66 -14.48 -2.83
C VAL A 354 -18.53 -15.26 -4.14
N LYS A 355 -17.50 -14.93 -4.93
CA LYS A 355 -17.18 -15.61 -6.20
C LYS A 355 -15.82 -16.23 -6.13
N LEU A 356 -15.73 -17.54 -6.37
CA LEU A 356 -14.50 -18.32 -6.37
C LEU A 356 -14.33 -19.01 -7.72
N ARG A 357 -13.09 -19.28 -8.12
CA ARG A 357 -12.84 -20.13 -9.30
C ARG A 357 -13.24 -21.57 -9.00
N ARG A 358 -14.05 -22.15 -9.88
CA ARG A 358 -14.46 -23.54 -9.81
C ARG A 358 -13.45 -24.42 -10.51
N LYS A 359 -13.16 -25.62 -9.96
CA LYS A 359 -12.45 -26.66 -10.68
C LYS A 359 -13.45 -27.38 -11.60
N ARG A 360 -13.18 -27.43 -12.91
CA ARG A 360 -13.98 -28.21 -13.84
C ARG A 360 -13.57 -29.67 -13.76
N ASP A 361 -14.53 -30.59 -13.60
CA ASP A 361 -14.28 -32.01 -13.81
C ASP A 361 -13.87 -32.23 -15.27
N GLY A 362 -12.68 -32.78 -15.52
CA GLY A 362 -12.30 -33.36 -16.81
C GLY A 362 -11.41 -32.56 -17.75
N LEU A 363 -10.74 -31.48 -17.31
CA LEU A 363 -9.61 -30.93 -18.07
C LEU A 363 -8.31 -31.19 -17.30
N GLU A 364 -7.66 -32.35 -17.56
CA GLU A 364 -6.23 -32.48 -17.31
C GLU A 364 -5.54 -31.31 -18.04
N GLU A 365 -4.87 -30.43 -17.29
CA GLU A 365 -3.92 -29.48 -17.87
C GLU A 365 -2.88 -30.28 -18.64
N THR A 366 -3.02 -30.34 -19.97
CA THR A 366 -1.88 -30.61 -20.85
C THR A 366 -0.98 -29.39 -20.74
N ALA A 367 -0.05 -29.44 -19.79
CA ALA A 367 1.01 -28.46 -19.66
C ALA A 367 1.82 -28.44 -20.97
N PRO A 368 2.20 -27.26 -21.51
CA PRO A 368 3.09 -27.12 -22.66
C PRO A 368 4.53 -27.49 -22.33
#